data_4136c1eac5f901f08d55d5462023296d
#
_entry.id   4136c1eac5f901f08d55d5462023296d
#
_cell.length_a   1.000
_cell.length_b   1.000
_cell.length_c   1.000
_cell.angle_alpha   90.00
_cell.angle_beta   90.00
_cell.angle_gamma   90.00
#
_symmetry.space_group_name_H-M   'P 1'
#
loop_
_entity.id
_entity.type
_entity.pdbx_description
1 polymer ?
#
loop_
_entity_poly.entity_id
_entity_poly.type
_entity_poly.pdbx_seq_one_letter_code
_entity_poly.pdbx_strand_id
1 'polypeptide(L)'
;MFLPVTASKVPAMHTHINIVCKHKLPQGIPALLKGDTIWLCNTLTQAERRSTLTHELIHLDRGVVAPPLRQREEWYVNALAARRLIPLPALLRGLQRAQDDYELAEELWTDVHTVRVRREILTAEEIA
;
A
#
# COMPACT_ATOMS: atom_id res chain seq x y z
N MET A 1 -1.27 13.49 -8.23
CA MET A 1 -1.63 12.49 -9.24
C MET A 1 -1.05 11.14 -8.90
N PHE A 2 -1.80 10.09 -9.13
CA PHE A 2 -1.48 8.74 -8.67
C PHE A 2 -0.39 8.05 -9.51
N LEU A 3 -0.53 8.11 -10.85
CA LEU A 3 0.36 7.40 -11.76
C LEU A 3 1.84 7.79 -11.67
N PRO A 4 2.20 9.06 -11.58
CA PRO A 4 3.62 9.42 -11.51
C PRO A 4 4.33 8.79 -10.31
N VAL A 5 3.66 8.73 -9.16
CA VAL A 5 4.25 8.09 -7.97
C VAL A 5 4.49 6.62 -8.24
N THR A 6 3.50 5.95 -8.82
CA THR A 6 3.60 4.53 -9.15
C THR A 6 4.68 4.27 -10.20
N ALA A 7 4.66 5.05 -11.29
CA ALA A 7 5.60 4.87 -12.38
C ALA A 7 7.05 5.03 -11.91
N SER A 8 7.33 6.01 -11.06
CA SER A 8 8.69 6.24 -10.57
C SER A 8 9.16 5.17 -9.60
N LYS A 9 8.26 4.40 -9.02
CA LYS A 9 8.58 3.37 -8.02
C LYS A 9 8.55 1.95 -8.58
N VAL A 10 7.98 1.76 -9.77
CA VAL A 10 7.84 0.42 -10.35
C VAL A 10 9.21 -0.05 -10.86
N PRO A 11 9.68 -1.23 -10.42
CA PRO A 11 10.92 -1.80 -10.95
C PRO A 11 10.82 -2.06 -12.45
N ALA A 12 11.96 -2.13 -13.14
CA ALA A 12 12.01 -2.35 -14.58
C ALA A 12 11.21 -3.57 -15.02
N MET A 13 11.21 -4.63 -14.20
CA MET A 13 10.47 -5.85 -14.52
C MET A 13 8.95 -5.66 -14.53
N HIS A 14 8.45 -4.56 -13.97
CA HIS A 14 7.02 -4.25 -13.88
C HIS A 14 6.58 -3.17 -14.87
N THR A 15 7.45 -2.74 -15.78
CA THR A 15 7.13 -1.63 -16.70
C THR A 15 5.97 -1.94 -17.64
N HIS A 16 5.65 -3.21 -17.85
CA HIS A 16 4.56 -3.64 -18.73
C HIS A 16 3.32 -4.08 -17.97
N ILE A 17 3.24 -3.80 -16.66
CA ILE A 17 2.06 -4.14 -15.85
C ILE A 17 0.91 -3.21 -16.23
N ASN A 18 -0.25 -3.82 -16.48
CA ASN A 18 -1.47 -3.10 -16.78
C ASN A 18 -2.24 -2.86 -15.49
N ILE A 19 -2.74 -1.63 -15.31
CA ILE A 19 -3.53 -1.28 -14.13
C ILE A 19 -4.91 -0.83 -14.62
N VAL A 20 -5.95 -1.53 -14.15
CA VAL A 20 -7.33 -1.28 -14.56
C VAL A 20 -8.16 -0.93 -13.33
N CYS A 21 -8.87 0.19 -13.39
CA CYS A 21 -9.73 0.64 -12.30
C CYS A 21 -11.09 1.09 -12.85
N LYS A 22 -11.73 0.21 -13.61
CA LYS A 22 -13.01 0.50 -14.29
C LYS A 22 -14.16 -0.32 -13.75
N HIS A 23 -13.88 -1.37 -12.98
CA HIS A 23 -14.89 -2.34 -12.59
C HIS A 23 -15.06 -2.39 -11.09
N LYS A 24 -16.30 -2.64 -10.67
CA LYS A 24 -16.57 -2.97 -9.28
C LYS A 24 -16.18 -4.43 -9.09
N LEU A 25 -15.27 -4.68 -8.16
CA LEU A 25 -14.85 -6.04 -7.84
C LEU A 25 -15.81 -6.68 -6.85
N PRO A 26 -15.77 -8.01 -6.72
CA PRO A 26 -16.61 -8.69 -5.73
C PRO A 26 -16.45 -8.07 -4.35
N GLN A 27 -17.51 -8.11 -3.56
CA GLN A 27 -17.54 -7.46 -2.26
C GLN A 27 -16.37 -7.90 -1.37
N GLY A 28 -15.71 -6.95 -0.76
CA GLY A 28 -14.61 -7.21 0.14
C GLY A 28 -13.25 -7.37 -0.55
N ILE A 29 -13.22 -7.31 -1.88
CA ILE A 29 -11.97 -7.44 -2.62
C ILE A 29 -11.55 -6.08 -3.17
N PRO A 30 -10.44 -5.49 -2.65
CA PRO A 30 -9.98 -4.19 -3.16
C PRO A 30 -9.23 -4.32 -4.48
N ALA A 31 -8.60 -5.47 -4.76
CA ALA A 31 -7.80 -5.67 -5.95
C ALA A 31 -7.74 -7.14 -6.34
N LEU A 32 -7.49 -7.39 -7.62
CA LEU A 32 -7.20 -8.71 -8.16
C LEU A 32 -5.94 -8.61 -9.00
N LEU A 33 -5.07 -9.60 -8.84
CA LEU A 33 -3.86 -9.71 -9.63
C LEU A 33 -3.95 -10.98 -10.48
N LYS A 34 -3.83 -10.84 -11.79
CA LYS A 34 -3.84 -11.97 -12.70
C LYS A 34 -2.91 -11.66 -13.86
N GLY A 35 -1.87 -12.50 -14.02
CA GLY A 35 -0.88 -12.27 -15.05
C GLY A 35 -0.14 -10.97 -14.83
N ASP A 36 -0.19 -10.10 -15.81
CA ASP A 36 0.45 -8.79 -15.78
C ASP A 36 -0.55 -7.65 -15.54
N THR A 37 -1.74 -7.97 -15.09
CA THR A 37 -2.80 -6.98 -14.88
C THR A 37 -3.23 -6.94 -13.42
N ILE A 38 -3.31 -5.72 -12.88
CA ILE A 38 -3.85 -5.47 -11.54
C ILE A 38 -5.17 -4.75 -11.74
N TRP A 39 -6.27 -5.36 -11.26
CA TRP A 39 -7.59 -4.72 -11.23
C TRP A 39 -7.79 -4.12 -9.85
N LEU A 40 -8.06 -2.82 -9.81
CA LEU A 40 -8.42 -2.12 -8.58
C LEU A 40 -9.91 -1.86 -8.58
N CYS A 41 -10.56 -2.07 -7.44
CA CYS A 41 -11.99 -1.80 -7.33
C CYS A 41 -12.27 -0.32 -7.57
N ASN A 42 -13.25 -0.01 -8.40
CA ASN A 42 -13.54 1.38 -8.78
C ASN A 42 -14.20 2.18 -7.65
N THR A 43 -14.59 1.53 -6.56
CA THR A 43 -15.16 2.21 -5.39
C THR A 43 -14.11 2.74 -4.43
N LEU A 44 -12.83 2.42 -4.65
CA LEU A 44 -11.74 2.90 -3.79
C LEU A 44 -11.54 4.41 -3.98
N THR A 45 -11.26 5.09 -2.88
CA THR A 45 -10.79 6.47 -2.93
C THR A 45 -9.40 6.49 -3.57
N GLN A 46 -8.90 7.67 -3.94
CA GLN A 46 -7.55 7.78 -4.49
C GLN A 46 -6.51 7.31 -3.48
N ALA A 47 -6.68 7.64 -2.21
CA ALA A 47 -5.77 7.21 -1.16
C ALA A 47 -5.76 5.70 -1.00
N GLU A 48 -6.94 5.08 -0.98
CA GLU A 48 -7.08 3.63 -0.90
C GLU A 48 -6.46 2.95 -2.13
N ARG A 49 -6.69 3.54 -3.31
CA ARG A 49 -6.13 3.02 -4.56
C ARG A 49 -4.62 3.04 -4.55
N ARG A 50 -4.05 4.14 -4.08
CA ARG A 50 -2.60 4.29 -3.94
C ARG A 50 -2.02 3.23 -3.01
N SER A 51 -2.63 3.05 -1.85
CA SER A 51 -2.18 2.07 -0.87
C SER A 51 -2.30 0.64 -1.39
N THR A 52 -3.43 0.32 -1.99
CA THR A 52 -3.69 -1.01 -2.53
C THR A 52 -2.74 -1.36 -3.66
N LEU A 53 -2.51 -0.42 -4.58
CA LEU A 53 -1.59 -0.65 -5.69
C LEU A 53 -0.16 -0.88 -5.20
N THR A 54 0.29 -0.11 -4.23
CA THR A 54 1.62 -0.29 -3.65
C THR A 54 1.77 -1.69 -3.06
N HIS A 55 0.75 -2.15 -2.34
CA HIS A 55 0.70 -3.49 -1.76
C HIS A 55 0.84 -4.57 -2.85
N GLU A 56 0.04 -4.47 -3.92
CA GLU A 56 0.06 -5.45 -5.00
C GLU A 56 1.38 -5.46 -5.77
N LEU A 57 1.98 -4.31 -5.99
CA LEU A 57 3.28 -4.23 -6.67
C LEU A 57 4.38 -4.87 -5.84
N ILE A 58 4.31 -4.76 -4.53
CA ILE A 58 5.28 -5.42 -3.65
C ILE A 58 5.11 -6.93 -3.72
N HIS A 59 3.85 -7.43 -3.75
CA HIS A 59 3.60 -8.86 -3.94
C HIS A 59 4.25 -9.37 -5.24
N LEU A 60 4.08 -8.63 -6.33
CA LEU A 60 4.68 -8.99 -7.62
C LEU A 60 6.20 -9.05 -7.52
N ASP A 61 6.78 -8.08 -6.85
CA ASP A 61 8.23 -7.97 -6.70
C ASP A 61 8.80 -9.14 -5.88
N ARG A 62 8.08 -9.56 -4.86
CA ARG A 62 8.53 -10.64 -3.98
C ARG A 62 8.25 -12.04 -4.53
N GLY A 63 7.25 -12.17 -5.38
CA GLY A 63 6.89 -13.44 -6.01
C GLY A 63 5.95 -14.29 -5.17
N VAL A 64 5.66 -15.49 -5.68
CA VAL A 64 4.74 -16.44 -5.06
C VAL A 64 5.43 -17.16 -3.91
N VAL A 65 4.71 -17.35 -2.80
CA VAL A 65 5.20 -18.10 -1.65
C VAL A 65 4.33 -19.33 -1.41
N ALA A 66 4.91 -20.33 -0.74
CA ALA A 66 4.19 -21.54 -0.40
C ALA A 66 3.02 -21.22 0.55
N PRO A 67 1.87 -21.93 0.44
CA PRO A 67 0.70 -21.64 1.27
C PRO A 67 0.96 -21.51 2.77
N PRO A 68 1.79 -22.35 3.41
CA PRO A 68 2.06 -22.18 4.85
C PRO A 68 2.73 -20.86 5.22
N LEU A 69 3.36 -20.18 4.25
CA LEU A 69 4.07 -18.92 4.49
C LEU A 69 3.25 -17.69 4.11
N ARG A 70 2.04 -17.85 3.59
CA ARG A 70 1.24 -16.72 3.07
C ARG A 70 0.94 -15.68 4.12
N GLN A 71 0.57 -16.08 5.31
CA GLN A 71 0.24 -15.14 6.38
C GLN A 71 1.46 -14.32 6.79
N ARG A 72 2.59 -14.97 6.91
CA ARG A 72 3.86 -14.30 7.22
C ARG A 72 4.26 -13.35 6.10
N GLU A 73 4.11 -13.79 4.86
CA GLU A 73 4.42 -12.96 3.69
C GLU A 73 3.52 -11.72 3.63
N GLU A 74 2.23 -11.89 3.93
CA GLU A 74 1.29 -10.77 3.96
C GLU A 74 1.71 -9.73 4.99
N TRP A 75 2.18 -10.17 6.14
CA TRP A 75 2.70 -9.26 7.16
C TRP A 75 3.90 -8.46 6.63
N TYR A 76 4.84 -9.12 5.95
CA TYR A 76 5.99 -8.44 5.37
C TYR A 76 5.58 -7.44 4.29
N VAL A 77 4.66 -7.83 3.44
CA VAL A 77 4.19 -6.94 2.37
C VAL A 77 3.51 -5.72 2.96
N ASN A 78 2.68 -5.90 3.97
CA ASN A 78 2.03 -4.77 4.67
C ASN A 78 3.06 -3.83 5.28
N ALA A 79 4.09 -4.37 5.93
CA ALA A 79 5.15 -3.56 6.54
C ALA A 79 5.95 -2.78 5.51
N LEU A 80 6.33 -3.44 4.42
CA LEU A 80 7.08 -2.79 3.33
C LEU A 80 6.26 -1.70 2.67
N ALA A 81 4.98 -1.97 2.41
CA ALA A 81 4.08 -0.99 1.81
C ALA A 81 3.92 0.23 2.73
N ALA A 82 3.72 -0.01 4.03
CA ALA A 82 3.55 1.08 4.98
C ALA A 82 4.80 1.98 5.05
N ARG A 83 5.99 1.38 5.07
CA ARG A 83 7.23 2.17 5.08
C ARG A 83 7.41 2.97 3.80
N ARG A 84 7.05 2.38 2.66
CA ARG A 84 7.15 3.06 1.36
C ARG A 84 6.18 4.22 1.25
N LEU A 85 4.95 4.02 1.72
CA LEU A 85 3.90 5.03 1.63
C LEU A 85 4.04 6.13 2.66
N ILE A 86 4.60 5.82 3.83
CA ILE A 86 4.71 6.75 4.94
C ILE A 86 6.16 6.77 5.43
N PRO A 87 7.02 7.59 4.83
CA PRO A 87 8.37 7.81 5.36
C PRO A 87 8.32 8.38 6.77
N LEU A 88 9.32 8.09 7.58
CA LEU A 88 9.34 8.51 8.97
C LEU A 88 9.09 10.01 9.18
N PRO A 89 9.74 10.91 8.43
CA PRO A 89 9.47 12.35 8.63
C PRO A 89 8.01 12.72 8.42
N ALA A 90 7.34 12.12 7.43
CA ALA A 90 5.93 12.36 7.17
C ALA A 90 5.06 11.85 8.32
N LEU A 91 5.38 10.66 8.85
CA LEU A 91 4.67 10.11 10.00
C LEU A 91 4.78 11.04 11.21
N LEU A 92 5.98 11.49 11.52
CA LEU A 92 6.21 12.36 12.68
C LEU A 92 5.46 13.69 12.54
N ARG A 93 5.46 14.29 11.35
CA ARG A 93 4.71 15.51 11.12
C ARG A 93 3.20 15.29 11.26
N GLY A 94 2.72 14.19 10.70
CA GLY A 94 1.30 13.86 10.76
C GLY A 94 0.82 13.61 12.18
N LEU A 95 1.62 12.91 12.99
CA LEU A 95 1.28 12.62 14.38
C LEU A 95 1.16 13.89 15.23
N GLN A 96 1.83 14.96 14.86
CA GLN A 96 1.72 16.23 15.55
C GLN A 96 0.41 16.96 15.25
N ARG A 97 -0.22 16.67 14.14
CA ARG A 97 -1.42 17.38 13.65
C ARG A 97 -2.70 16.58 13.80
N ALA A 98 -2.63 15.29 13.52
CA ALA A 98 -3.82 14.43 13.50
C ALA A 98 -4.20 13.99 14.90
N GLN A 99 -5.49 13.89 15.16
CA GLN A 99 -6.02 13.48 16.45
C GLN A 99 -6.30 11.99 16.53
N ASP A 100 -6.48 11.34 15.38
CA ASP A 100 -6.73 9.91 15.31
C ASP A 100 -6.18 9.33 14.01
N ASP A 101 -6.30 8.02 13.86
CA ASP A 101 -5.76 7.33 12.69
C ASP A 101 -6.48 7.71 11.39
N TYR A 102 -7.74 8.09 11.46
CA TYR A 102 -8.49 8.51 10.28
C TYR A 102 -8.00 9.85 9.74
N GLU A 103 -7.81 10.81 10.64
CA GLU A 103 -7.22 12.10 10.25
C GLU A 103 -5.80 11.93 9.75
N LEU A 104 -5.03 11.05 10.39
CA LEU A 104 -3.66 10.79 9.99
C LEU A 104 -3.61 10.18 8.58
N ALA A 105 -4.52 9.27 8.28
CA ALA A 105 -4.61 8.68 6.95
C ALA A 105 -4.92 9.72 5.90
N GLU A 106 -5.84 10.65 6.17
CA GLU A 106 -6.15 11.75 5.26
C GLU A 106 -4.93 12.65 5.05
N GLU A 107 -4.26 13.02 6.13
CA GLU A 107 -3.06 13.87 6.09
C GLU A 107 -1.97 13.23 5.24
N LEU A 108 -1.79 11.92 5.36
CA LEU A 108 -0.73 11.18 4.68
C LEU A 108 -1.15 10.58 3.34
N TRP A 109 -2.43 10.74 3.00
CA TRP A 109 -2.99 10.25 1.75
C TRP A 109 -2.82 8.74 1.57
N THR A 110 -3.18 8.02 2.60
CA THR A 110 -3.18 6.55 2.62
C THR A 110 -4.51 6.06 3.19
N ASP A 111 -4.70 4.74 3.21
CA ASP A 111 -5.82 4.17 3.95
C ASP A 111 -5.46 4.04 5.44
N VAL A 112 -6.48 3.81 6.25
CA VAL A 112 -6.31 3.71 7.71
C VAL A 112 -5.48 2.49 8.10
N HIS A 113 -5.66 1.39 7.38
CA HIS A 113 -4.91 0.16 7.63
C HIS A 113 -3.39 0.41 7.51
N THR A 114 -2.97 1.13 6.48
CA THR A 114 -1.56 1.48 6.26
C THR A 114 -1.01 2.29 7.43
N VAL A 115 -1.78 3.26 7.92
CA VAL A 115 -1.38 4.06 9.08
C VAL A 115 -1.16 3.18 10.30
N ARG A 116 -2.09 2.27 10.56
CA ARG A 116 -2.01 1.39 11.73
C ARG A 116 -0.80 0.47 11.66
N VAL A 117 -0.55 -0.10 10.49
CA VAL A 117 0.64 -0.92 10.28
C VAL A 117 1.90 -0.09 10.48
N ARG A 118 1.93 1.13 9.93
CA ARG A 118 3.11 2.00 10.05
C ARG A 118 3.44 2.32 11.50
N ARG A 119 2.43 2.55 12.32
CA ARG A 119 2.63 2.80 13.74
C ARG A 119 3.13 1.57 14.48
N GLU A 120 2.59 0.39 14.13
CA GLU A 120 3.01 -0.87 14.76
C GLU A 120 4.49 -1.18 14.50
N ILE A 121 4.98 -0.85 13.31
CA ILE A 121 6.37 -1.16 12.92
C ILE A 121 7.35 -0.04 13.26
N LEU A 122 6.89 1.01 13.92
CA LEU A 122 7.77 2.09 14.35
C LEU A 122 8.74 1.53 15.39
N THR A 123 10.02 1.58 15.06
CA THR A 123 11.05 0.99 15.91
C THR A 123 11.67 2.01 16.85
N ALA A 124 12.33 1.51 17.88
CA ALA A 124 13.06 2.38 18.81
C ALA A 124 14.12 3.21 18.08
N GLU A 125 14.73 2.64 17.06
CA GLU A 125 15.75 3.34 16.27
C GLU A 125 15.15 4.52 15.51
N GLU A 126 13.93 4.37 15.00
CA GLU A 126 13.24 5.44 14.31
C GLU A 126 12.78 6.54 15.27
N ILE A 127 12.45 6.18 16.51
CA ILE A 127 12.05 7.13 17.53
C ILE A 127 13.24 7.94 18.05
N ALA A 128 14.37 7.28 18.17
CA ALA A 128 15.58 7.93 18.63
C ALA A 128 16.12 8.87 17.56
#